data_e80e416a1ed32d036d18b90150b5201d
#
_entry.id   e80e416a1ed32d036d18b90150b5201d
#
_cell.length_a   1.000
_cell.length_b   1.000
_cell.length_c   1.000
_cell.angle_alpha   90.00
_cell.angle_beta   90.00
_cell.angle_gamma   90.00
#
_symmetry.space_group_name_H-M   'P 1'
#
loop_
_entity.id
_entity.type
_entity.pdbx_description
1 polymer ?
#
loop_
_entity_poly.entity_id
_entity_poly.type
_entity_poly.pdbx_seq_one_letter_code
_entity_poly.pdbx_strand_id
1 'polypeptide(L)'
;VAIGVSSGEAGKLMGTFKEIVGLSSQQSDNLIKQTYLLATASDVAPQAVMADIAGSTETVAKFTHAGGENIARAAIQARRLGTTFDSIASAAEGMLDFESSIAAEMEAQVFTGRQLNLQHLRELSLAGDLEGMAKEQARLAGSEAEFNAMKVLQRQSLAKALNISVSDLAKLVSKQEE
;
A
#
# COMPACT_ATOMS: atom_id res chain seq x y z
N VAL A 1 9.02 1.36 28.26
CA VAL A 1 8.42 0.06 27.91
C VAL A 1 9.02 -0.37 26.60
N ALA A 2 9.79 -1.46 26.60
CA ALA A 2 10.39 -2.01 25.39
C ALA A 2 9.27 -2.58 24.50
N ILE A 3 8.86 -1.81 23.51
CA ILE A 3 7.90 -2.22 22.47
C ILE A 3 8.65 -3.07 21.41
N GLY A 4 9.48 -4.03 21.79
CA GLY A 4 10.11 -4.98 20.86
C GLY A 4 10.79 -4.42 19.59
N VAL A 5 10.90 -3.09 19.47
CA VAL A 5 11.57 -2.39 18.36
C VAL A 5 13.01 -2.12 18.79
N SER A 6 13.98 -2.38 17.91
CA SER A 6 15.36 -2.03 18.20
C SER A 6 15.48 -0.53 18.48
N SER A 7 16.39 -0.14 19.34
CA SER A 7 16.61 1.28 19.68
C SER A 7 16.95 2.12 18.44
N GLY A 8 17.59 1.51 17.45
CA GLY A 8 17.92 2.16 16.17
C GLY A 8 16.70 2.40 15.27
N GLU A 9 15.79 1.44 15.18
CA GLU A 9 14.55 1.58 14.39
C GLU A 9 13.57 2.55 15.04
N ALA A 10 13.41 2.47 16.35
CA ALA A 10 12.61 3.43 17.10
C ALA A 10 13.14 4.87 16.96
N GLY A 11 14.45 5.05 16.95
CA GLY A 11 15.11 6.34 16.73
C GLY A 11 14.87 6.87 15.32
N LYS A 12 14.98 6.04 14.30
CA LYS A 12 14.69 6.43 12.90
C LYS A 12 13.21 6.82 12.72
N LEU A 13 12.30 6.01 13.25
CA LEU A 13 10.87 6.28 13.16
C LEU A 13 10.50 7.58 13.88
N MET A 14 11.05 7.80 15.07
CA MET A 14 10.89 9.06 15.82
C MET A 14 11.41 10.25 15.02
N GLY A 15 12.60 10.13 14.40
CA GLY A 15 13.17 11.14 13.51
C GLY A 15 12.24 11.45 12.33
N THR A 16 11.77 10.42 11.64
CA THR A 16 10.83 10.56 10.51
C THR A 16 9.57 11.31 10.92
N PHE A 17 8.96 10.96 12.04
CA PHE A 17 7.73 11.63 12.49
C PHE A 17 7.97 13.08 12.95
N LYS A 18 9.10 13.36 13.55
CA LYS A 18 9.45 14.73 13.98
C LYS A 18 9.87 15.64 12.82
N GLU A 19 10.75 15.15 11.97
CA GLU A 19 11.39 15.96 10.94
C GLU A 19 10.54 16.09 9.67
N ILE A 20 9.80 15.04 9.33
CA ILE A 20 9.02 14.98 8.09
C ILE A 20 7.55 15.29 8.33
N VAL A 21 6.96 14.68 9.36
CA VAL A 21 5.54 14.89 9.70
C VAL A 21 5.34 16.14 10.56
N GLY A 22 6.40 16.63 11.22
CA GLY A 22 6.35 17.82 12.07
C GLY A 22 5.72 17.58 13.44
N LEU A 23 5.72 16.34 13.93
CA LEU A 23 5.16 15.99 15.23
C LEU A 23 6.10 16.35 16.37
N SER A 24 5.54 16.71 17.54
CA SER A 24 6.30 16.79 18.77
C SER A 24 6.79 15.39 19.21
N SER A 25 7.75 15.33 20.13
CA SER A 25 8.23 14.06 20.68
C SER A 25 7.11 13.23 21.29
N GLN A 26 6.18 13.87 22.01
CA GLN A 26 5.04 13.19 22.64
C GLN A 26 4.03 12.68 21.60
N GLN A 27 3.75 13.47 20.56
CA GLN A 27 2.88 13.04 19.45
C GLN A 27 3.49 11.88 18.68
N SER A 28 4.80 11.92 18.41
CA SER A 28 5.53 10.84 17.74
C SER A 28 5.49 9.55 18.56
N ASP A 29 5.72 9.64 19.89
CA ASP A 29 5.62 8.48 20.78
C ASP A 29 4.21 7.88 20.82
N ASN A 30 3.19 8.73 20.85
CA ASN A 30 1.79 8.30 20.78
C ASN A 30 1.47 7.61 19.45
N LEU A 31 1.93 8.13 18.32
CA LEU A 31 1.73 7.52 17.01
C LEU A 31 2.42 6.16 16.88
N ILE A 32 3.64 6.03 17.42
CA ILE A 32 4.36 4.76 17.49
C ILE A 32 3.55 3.73 18.29
N LYS A 33 3.04 4.12 19.46
CA LYS A 33 2.21 3.24 20.30
C LYS A 33 0.91 2.84 19.60
N GLN A 34 0.23 3.78 18.96
CA GLN A 34 -0.99 3.51 18.20
C GLN A 34 -0.69 2.56 17.02
N THR A 35 0.39 2.78 16.28
CA THR A 35 0.83 1.91 15.18
C THR A 35 1.07 0.49 15.68
N TYR A 36 1.74 0.34 16.84
CA TYR A 36 1.96 -0.96 17.46
C TYR A 36 0.63 -1.68 17.78
N LEU A 37 -0.30 -0.98 18.42
CA LEU A 37 -1.60 -1.55 18.80
C LEU A 37 -2.44 -1.92 17.57
N LEU A 38 -2.48 -1.06 16.56
CA LEU A 38 -3.20 -1.31 15.31
C LEU A 38 -2.63 -2.50 14.54
N ALA A 39 -1.30 -2.59 14.44
CA ALA A 39 -0.63 -3.71 13.78
C ALA A 39 -0.94 -5.03 14.50
N THR A 40 -0.83 -5.05 15.82
CA THR A 40 -1.14 -6.23 16.64
C THR A 40 -2.61 -6.64 16.48
N ALA A 41 -3.53 -5.69 16.51
CA ALA A 41 -4.97 -5.93 16.33
C ALA A 41 -5.30 -6.44 14.91
N SER A 42 -4.44 -6.16 13.94
CA SER A 42 -4.58 -6.58 12.54
C SER A 42 -3.81 -7.86 12.22
N ASP A 43 -3.25 -8.51 13.21
CA ASP A 43 -2.41 -9.71 13.07
C ASP A 43 -1.19 -9.50 12.15
N VAL A 44 -0.59 -8.32 12.25
CA VAL A 44 0.62 -7.92 11.51
C VAL A 44 1.75 -7.65 12.49
N ALA A 45 2.96 -8.09 12.18
CA ALA A 45 4.13 -7.85 13.01
C ALA A 45 4.42 -6.34 13.14
N PRO A 46 4.27 -5.73 14.34
CA PRO A 46 4.43 -4.29 14.50
C PRO A 46 5.80 -3.78 14.12
N GLN A 47 6.85 -4.55 14.39
CA GLN A 47 8.23 -4.20 14.06
C GLN A 47 8.42 -4.06 12.54
N ALA A 48 7.80 -4.96 11.75
CA ALA A 48 7.87 -4.92 10.30
C ALA A 48 7.17 -3.66 9.73
N VAL A 49 6.00 -3.31 10.27
CA VAL A 49 5.29 -2.08 9.90
C VAL A 49 6.13 -0.84 10.20
N MET A 50 6.72 -0.78 11.39
CA MET A 50 7.55 0.36 11.80
C MET A 50 8.82 0.48 10.95
N ALA A 51 9.45 -0.65 10.60
CA ALA A 51 10.60 -0.69 9.72
C ALA A 51 10.25 -0.18 8.31
N ASP A 52 9.09 -0.57 7.77
CA ASP A 52 8.62 -0.09 6.48
C ASP A 52 8.43 1.43 6.46
N ILE A 53 7.77 1.98 7.49
CA ILE A 53 7.55 3.43 7.60
C ILE A 53 8.90 4.17 7.73
N ALA A 54 9.78 3.68 8.60
CA ALA A 54 11.10 4.29 8.82
C ALA A 54 12.02 4.21 7.59
N GLY A 55 11.83 3.18 6.73
CA GLY A 55 12.57 3.01 5.49
C GLY A 55 12.01 3.81 4.31
N SER A 56 10.78 4.29 4.41
CA SER A 56 10.02 4.90 3.30
C SER A 56 9.85 6.42 3.48
N THR A 57 10.93 7.11 3.79
CA THR A 57 10.94 8.55 4.13
C THR A 57 10.30 9.42 3.05
N GLU A 58 10.60 9.15 1.78
CA GLU A 58 10.05 9.88 0.63
C GLU A 58 8.53 9.67 0.51
N THR A 59 8.06 8.45 0.69
CA THR A 59 6.63 8.11 0.68
C THR A 59 5.90 8.79 1.84
N VAL A 60 6.49 8.78 3.03
CA VAL A 60 5.95 9.50 4.19
C VAL A 60 5.82 10.99 3.89
N ALA A 61 6.85 11.61 3.31
CA ALA A 61 6.83 13.04 2.97
C ALA A 61 5.72 13.38 1.96
N LYS A 62 5.51 12.53 0.95
CA LYS A 62 4.52 12.76 -0.11
C LYS A 62 3.08 12.55 0.33
N PHE A 63 2.83 11.55 1.17
CA PHE A 63 1.46 11.06 1.45
C PHE A 63 0.96 11.34 2.87
N THR A 64 1.78 11.88 3.76
CA THR A 64 1.35 12.16 5.14
C THR A 64 0.25 13.21 5.19
N HIS A 65 -0.83 12.87 5.87
CA HIS A 65 -1.85 13.80 6.34
C HIS A 65 -2.43 13.29 7.68
N ALA A 66 -3.31 14.05 8.29
CA ALA A 66 -3.99 13.68 9.54
C ALA A 66 -3.01 13.23 10.67
N GLY A 67 -1.85 13.90 10.79
CA GLY A 67 -0.88 13.60 11.84
C GLY A 67 -0.13 12.28 11.67
N GLY A 68 -0.12 11.69 10.48
CA GLY A 68 0.62 10.46 10.15
C GLY A 68 -0.15 9.16 10.40
N GLU A 69 -1.36 9.19 10.92
CA GLU A 69 -2.18 7.98 11.14
C GLU A 69 -2.49 7.26 9.83
N ASN A 70 -2.71 8.00 8.74
CA ASN A 70 -2.93 7.44 7.42
C ASN A 70 -1.74 6.59 6.94
N ILE A 71 -0.52 6.96 7.27
CA ILE A 71 0.71 6.21 6.95
C ILE A 71 0.73 4.87 7.69
N ALA A 72 0.44 4.88 8.99
CA ALA A 72 0.36 3.65 9.78
C ALA A 72 -0.68 2.67 9.23
N ARG A 73 -1.87 3.14 8.91
CA ARG A 73 -2.95 2.33 8.33
C ARG A 73 -2.57 1.75 6.97
N ALA A 74 -1.97 2.56 6.09
CA ALA A 74 -1.53 2.12 4.78
C ALA A 74 -0.42 1.06 4.86
N ALA A 75 0.56 1.23 5.73
CA ALA A 75 1.65 0.27 5.94
C ALA A 75 1.12 -1.07 6.50
N ILE A 76 0.19 -1.02 7.45
CA ILE A 76 -0.47 -2.23 7.99
C ILE A 76 -1.25 -2.94 6.89
N GLN A 77 -2.05 -2.22 6.11
CA GLN A 77 -2.84 -2.79 5.01
C GLN A 77 -1.95 -3.42 3.93
N ALA A 78 -0.83 -2.77 3.59
CA ALA A 78 0.15 -3.32 2.67
C ALA A 78 0.65 -4.70 3.13
N ARG A 79 1.03 -4.80 4.38
CA ARG A 79 1.49 -6.06 4.98
C ARG A 79 0.42 -7.14 4.99
N ARG A 80 -0.82 -6.80 5.33
CA ARG A 80 -1.95 -7.74 5.30
C ARG A 80 -2.18 -8.34 3.92
N LEU A 81 -1.97 -7.55 2.88
CA LEU A 81 -2.16 -7.95 1.48
C LEU A 81 -0.89 -8.56 0.85
N GLY A 82 0.19 -8.72 1.60
CA GLY A 82 1.44 -9.29 1.09
C GLY A 82 2.22 -8.39 0.13
N THR A 83 1.89 -7.11 0.08
CA THR A 83 2.62 -6.09 -0.70
C THR A 83 3.46 -5.21 0.23
N THR A 84 4.09 -4.17 -0.30
CA THR A 84 4.88 -3.21 0.47
C THR A 84 4.24 -1.83 0.44
N PHE A 85 4.52 -1.03 1.48
CA PHE A 85 4.07 0.35 1.56
C PHE A 85 4.54 1.17 0.35
N ASP A 86 5.81 1.01 -0.07
CA ASP A 86 6.37 1.70 -1.24
C ASP A 86 5.75 1.23 -2.57
N SER A 87 5.39 -0.04 -2.70
CA SER A 87 4.70 -0.54 -3.90
C SER A 87 3.34 0.11 -4.09
N ILE A 88 2.58 0.27 -3.00
CA ILE A 88 1.29 0.96 -3.06
C ILE A 88 1.47 2.45 -3.41
N ALA A 89 2.45 3.10 -2.83
CA ALA A 89 2.76 4.50 -3.12
C ALA A 89 3.17 4.70 -4.58
N SER A 90 4.04 3.84 -5.11
CA SER A 90 4.46 3.86 -6.52
C SER A 90 3.28 3.62 -7.45
N ALA A 91 2.38 2.72 -7.10
CA ALA A 91 1.16 2.48 -7.86
C ALA A 91 0.24 3.72 -7.87
N ALA A 92 0.09 4.38 -6.71
CA ALA A 92 -0.69 5.62 -6.60
C ALA A 92 -0.10 6.73 -7.47
N GLU A 93 1.21 6.92 -7.45
CA GLU A 93 1.88 7.91 -8.30
C GLU A 93 1.67 7.62 -9.79
N GLY A 94 1.79 6.36 -10.21
CA GLY A 94 1.57 5.96 -11.60
C GLY A 94 0.13 6.14 -12.08
N MET A 95 -0.85 6.02 -11.19
CA MET A 95 -2.26 6.31 -11.51
C MET A 95 -2.55 7.78 -11.80
N LEU A 96 -1.65 8.69 -11.41
CA LEU A 96 -1.77 10.12 -11.71
C LEU A 96 -1.42 10.46 -13.16
N ASP A 97 -0.76 9.57 -13.88
CA ASP A 97 -0.66 9.63 -15.34
C ASP A 97 -1.94 9.03 -15.94
N PHE A 98 -2.96 9.86 -16.06
CA PHE A 98 -4.29 9.42 -16.49
C PHE A 98 -4.31 8.86 -17.90
N GLU A 99 -3.53 9.40 -18.81
CA GLU A 99 -3.45 8.90 -20.19
C GLU A 99 -2.94 7.46 -20.21
N SER A 100 -1.82 7.20 -19.57
CA SER A 100 -1.24 5.85 -19.45
C SER A 100 -2.14 4.90 -18.68
N SER A 101 -2.79 5.37 -17.61
CA SER A 101 -3.72 4.58 -16.81
C SER A 101 -4.95 4.15 -17.59
N ILE A 102 -5.57 5.06 -18.35
CA ILE A 102 -6.75 4.76 -19.17
C ILE A 102 -6.37 3.79 -20.31
N ALA A 103 -5.23 4.00 -20.96
CA ALA A 103 -4.74 3.11 -22.00
C ALA A 103 -4.51 1.69 -21.47
N ALA A 104 -3.88 1.56 -20.31
CA ALA A 104 -3.65 0.26 -19.65
C ALA A 104 -4.95 -0.43 -19.21
N GLU A 105 -5.94 0.34 -18.73
CA GLU A 105 -7.28 -0.17 -18.40
C GLU A 105 -7.97 -0.78 -19.63
N MET A 106 -7.97 -0.05 -20.75
CA MET A 106 -8.55 -0.54 -22.01
C MET A 106 -7.83 -1.80 -22.53
N GLU A 107 -6.50 -1.80 -22.49
CA GLU A 107 -5.69 -2.96 -22.88
C GLU A 107 -6.02 -4.19 -22.02
N ALA A 108 -6.11 -4.02 -20.71
CA ALA A 108 -6.44 -5.11 -19.79
C ALA A 108 -7.87 -5.65 -20.02
N GLN A 109 -8.84 -4.79 -20.32
CA GLN A 109 -10.20 -5.21 -20.67
C GLN A 109 -10.21 -6.07 -21.94
N VAL A 110 -9.45 -5.68 -22.96
CA VAL A 110 -9.35 -6.43 -24.21
C VAL A 110 -8.72 -7.80 -23.99
N PHE A 111 -7.59 -7.88 -23.28
CA PHE A 111 -6.86 -9.13 -23.09
C PHE A 111 -7.51 -10.09 -22.09
N THR A 112 -8.11 -9.56 -21.02
CA THR A 112 -8.72 -10.40 -19.97
C THR A 112 -10.18 -10.73 -20.23
N GLY A 113 -10.87 -9.95 -21.08
CA GLY A 113 -12.33 -10.03 -21.25
C GLY A 113 -13.11 -9.55 -20.01
N ARG A 114 -12.45 -9.03 -18.99
CA ARG A 114 -13.09 -8.49 -17.76
C ARG A 114 -13.51 -7.05 -17.98
N GLN A 115 -14.65 -6.69 -17.42
CA GLN A 115 -14.99 -5.29 -17.27
C GLN A 115 -14.20 -4.72 -16.09
N LEU A 116 -13.23 -3.85 -16.38
CA LEU A 116 -12.44 -3.13 -15.40
C LEU A 116 -12.89 -1.68 -15.37
N ASN A 117 -12.99 -1.12 -14.17
CA ASN A 117 -13.17 0.31 -13.96
C ASN A 117 -12.16 0.78 -12.91
N LEU A 118 -11.16 1.51 -13.36
CA LEU A 118 -10.09 2.03 -12.50
C LEU A 118 -10.36 3.48 -12.05
N GLN A 119 -11.54 4.03 -12.30
CA GLN A 119 -11.86 5.42 -11.92
C GLN A 119 -11.69 5.62 -10.41
N HIS A 120 -12.23 4.72 -9.61
CA HIS A 120 -12.12 4.80 -8.15
C HIS A 120 -10.66 4.70 -7.68
N LEU A 121 -9.86 3.86 -8.32
CA LEU A 121 -8.42 3.76 -8.03
C LEU A 121 -7.69 5.08 -8.33
N ARG A 122 -8.01 5.74 -9.43
CA ARG A 122 -7.48 7.08 -9.77
C ARG A 122 -7.93 8.15 -8.78
N GLU A 123 -9.17 8.11 -8.32
CA GLU A 123 -9.69 9.03 -7.29
C GLU A 123 -8.97 8.87 -5.95
N LEU A 124 -8.73 7.63 -5.52
CA LEU A 124 -7.95 7.32 -4.31
C LEU A 124 -6.50 7.82 -4.43
N SER A 125 -5.90 7.67 -5.61
CA SER A 125 -4.55 8.20 -5.89
C SER A 125 -4.50 9.72 -5.77
N LEU A 126 -5.47 10.42 -6.35
CA LEU A 126 -5.59 11.89 -6.23
C LEU A 126 -5.77 12.34 -4.78
N ALA A 127 -6.52 11.58 -4.00
CA ALA A 127 -6.71 11.86 -2.57
C ALA A 127 -5.50 11.49 -1.71
N GLY A 128 -4.53 10.76 -2.25
CA GLY A 128 -3.39 10.22 -1.48
C GLY A 128 -3.79 9.14 -0.48
N ASP A 129 -4.94 8.47 -0.68
CA ASP A 129 -5.44 7.41 0.18
C ASP A 129 -4.79 6.06 -0.16
N LEU A 130 -3.61 5.82 0.40
CA LEU A 130 -2.85 4.59 0.15
C LEU A 130 -3.52 3.34 0.76
N GLU A 131 -4.21 3.46 1.89
CA GLU A 131 -4.98 2.36 2.46
C GLU A 131 -6.12 1.94 1.53
N GLY A 132 -6.90 2.91 1.05
CA GLY A 132 -7.95 2.70 0.07
C GLY A 132 -7.41 2.12 -1.25
N MET A 133 -6.25 2.61 -1.72
CA MET A 133 -5.54 2.08 -2.89
C MET A 133 -5.25 0.60 -2.75
N ALA A 134 -4.67 0.18 -1.63
CA ALA A 134 -4.34 -1.23 -1.38
C ALA A 134 -5.58 -2.11 -1.40
N LYS A 135 -6.66 -1.69 -0.74
CA LYS A 135 -7.94 -2.41 -0.72
C LYS A 135 -8.57 -2.52 -2.11
N GLU A 136 -8.57 -1.44 -2.87
CA GLU A 136 -9.15 -1.42 -4.21
C GLU A 136 -8.33 -2.24 -5.22
N GLN A 137 -7.00 -2.20 -5.13
CA GLN A 137 -6.13 -3.07 -5.94
C GLN A 137 -6.43 -4.55 -5.66
N ALA A 138 -6.57 -4.93 -4.40
CA ALA A 138 -6.92 -6.30 -4.02
C ALA A 138 -8.28 -6.72 -4.60
N ARG A 139 -9.29 -5.85 -4.52
CA ARG A 139 -10.61 -6.09 -5.10
C ARG A 139 -10.56 -6.28 -6.61
N LEU A 140 -9.83 -5.43 -7.31
CA LEU A 140 -9.68 -5.46 -8.77
C LEU A 140 -8.81 -6.64 -9.26
N ALA A 141 -7.86 -7.10 -8.45
CA ALA A 141 -7.05 -8.26 -8.76
C ALA A 141 -7.88 -9.52 -8.96
N GLY A 142 -8.99 -9.65 -8.24
CA GLY A 142 -9.89 -10.80 -8.33
C GLY A 142 -9.43 -11.98 -7.47
N SER A 143 -10.03 -13.16 -7.71
CA SER A 143 -9.73 -14.37 -6.95
C SER A 143 -8.47 -15.09 -7.47
N GLU A 144 -7.94 -15.99 -6.65
CA GLU A 144 -6.84 -16.87 -7.04
C GLU A 144 -7.25 -17.78 -8.22
N ALA A 145 -8.47 -18.27 -8.23
CA ALA A 145 -9.00 -19.07 -9.32
C ALA A 145 -9.01 -18.31 -10.64
N GLU A 146 -9.45 -17.05 -10.65
CA GLU A 146 -9.39 -16.19 -11.83
C GLU A 146 -7.95 -15.95 -12.29
N PHE A 147 -7.03 -15.67 -11.36
CA PHE A 147 -5.62 -15.48 -11.67
C PHE A 147 -4.99 -16.74 -12.27
N ASN A 148 -5.26 -17.92 -11.71
CA ASN A 148 -4.75 -19.19 -12.20
C ASN A 148 -5.26 -19.55 -13.59
N ALA A 149 -6.48 -19.13 -13.93
CA ALA A 149 -7.05 -19.31 -15.27
C ALA A 149 -6.46 -18.36 -16.31
N MET A 150 -5.80 -17.26 -15.90
CA MET A 150 -5.22 -16.28 -16.83
C MET A 150 -3.94 -16.80 -17.49
N LYS A 151 -3.80 -16.49 -18.77
CA LYS A 151 -2.54 -16.65 -19.52
C LYS A 151 -1.55 -15.53 -19.17
N VAL A 152 -0.29 -15.70 -19.53
CA VAL A 152 0.79 -14.75 -19.22
C VAL A 152 0.44 -13.32 -19.63
N LEU A 153 -0.03 -13.11 -20.86
CA LEU A 153 -0.36 -11.78 -21.36
C LEU A 153 -1.53 -11.13 -20.61
N GLN A 154 -2.49 -11.92 -20.17
CA GLN A 154 -3.62 -11.46 -19.36
C GLN A 154 -3.16 -11.01 -17.98
N ARG A 155 -2.28 -11.76 -17.32
CA ARG A 155 -1.68 -11.38 -16.03
C ARG A 155 -0.86 -10.10 -16.14
N GLN A 156 -0.05 -9.99 -17.21
CA GLN A 156 0.76 -8.80 -17.47
C GLN A 156 -0.09 -7.56 -17.71
N SER A 157 -1.15 -7.66 -18.51
CA SER A 157 -2.03 -6.52 -18.80
C SER A 157 -2.82 -6.07 -17.56
N LEU A 158 -3.30 -7.00 -16.74
CA LEU A 158 -3.98 -6.67 -15.47
C LEU A 158 -3.03 -6.02 -14.48
N ALA A 159 -1.83 -6.57 -14.28
CA ALA A 159 -0.82 -5.99 -13.41
C ALA A 159 -0.43 -4.57 -13.87
N LYS A 160 -0.23 -4.36 -15.17
CA LYS A 160 0.04 -3.05 -15.76
C LYS A 160 -1.10 -2.06 -15.49
N ALA A 161 -2.35 -2.48 -15.64
CA ALA A 161 -3.52 -1.64 -15.37
C ALA A 161 -3.59 -1.23 -13.88
N LEU A 162 -3.26 -2.14 -12.95
CA LEU A 162 -3.18 -1.86 -11.53
C LEU A 162 -1.89 -1.14 -11.11
N ASN A 163 -0.97 -0.95 -12.06
CA ASN A 163 0.35 -0.34 -11.86
C ASN A 163 1.20 -1.06 -10.81
N ILE A 164 1.18 -2.38 -10.84
CA ILE A 164 1.95 -3.28 -9.98
C ILE A 164 2.69 -4.32 -10.81
N SER A 165 3.62 -5.04 -10.19
CA SER A 165 4.24 -6.21 -10.81
C SER A 165 3.30 -7.41 -10.87
N VAL A 166 3.56 -8.36 -11.77
CA VAL A 166 2.81 -9.64 -11.80
C VAL A 166 3.03 -10.42 -10.50
N SER A 167 4.21 -10.31 -9.89
CA SER A 167 4.51 -10.92 -8.59
C SER A 167 3.63 -10.34 -7.48
N ASP A 168 3.45 -9.01 -7.45
CA ASP A 168 2.58 -8.37 -6.46
C ASP A 168 1.11 -8.71 -6.71
N LEU A 169 0.69 -8.79 -7.98
CA LEU A 169 -0.64 -9.27 -8.34
C LEU A 169 -0.90 -10.70 -7.81
N ALA A 170 0.06 -11.60 -7.98
CA ALA A 170 -0.04 -12.97 -7.44
C ALA A 170 -0.16 -13.01 -5.92
N LYS A 171 0.60 -12.16 -5.21
CA LYS A 171 0.51 -12.04 -3.76
C LYS A 171 -0.84 -11.47 -3.30
N LEU A 172 -1.35 -10.45 -3.99
CA LEU A 172 -2.66 -9.87 -3.68
C LEU A 172 -3.78 -10.91 -3.76
N VAL A 173 -3.81 -11.73 -4.80
CA VAL A 173 -4.88 -12.75 -4.96
C VAL A 173 -4.75 -13.89 -3.95
N SER A 174 -3.52 -14.31 -3.60
CA SER A 174 -3.30 -15.39 -2.62
C SER A 174 -3.68 -14.99 -1.18
N LYS A 175 -3.54 -13.71 -0.83
CA LYS A 175 -3.84 -13.20 0.52
C LYS A 175 -5.32 -12.87 0.75
N GLN A 176 -6.13 -12.87 -0.28
CA GLN A 176 -7.58 -12.66 -0.13
C GLN A 176 -8.33 -13.92 0.35
N GLU A 177 -7.72 -15.10 0.22
CA GLU A 177 -8.32 -16.39 0.57
C GLU A 177 -7.91 -16.87 1.98
N GLU A 178 -7.01 -16.19 2.68
CA GLU A 178 -6.64 -16.41 4.08
C GLU A 178 -7.54 -15.58 5.02
#